data_b47c603ec6076c5a2ba34bb5c21283dd
#
_entry.id   b47c603ec6076c5a2ba34bb5c21283dd
#
_cell.length_a   1.000
_cell.length_b   1.000
_cell.length_c   1.000
_cell.angle_alpha   90.00
_cell.angle_beta   90.00
_cell.angle_gamma   90.00
#
_symmetry.space_group_name_H-M   'P 1'
#
loop_
_entity.id
_entity.type
_entity.pdbx_description
1 polymer ?
#
loop_
_entity_poly.entity_id
_entity_poly.type
_entity_poly.pdbx_seq_one_letter_code
_entity_poly.pdbx_strand_id
1 'polypeptide(L)'
;IVLAAYRYSTKGYYNLNDALYAVDQEKNSRSNYTLWRQKNGITFTVNQNLPDGWGGFYLSGRISDYWNRSGTEKQYQFSYNNSFGRLSWSASAQRVYTPDSSGHRRDDRISLNFSYPLWFGDNRTANLTSNTSFNNSRFASSQIGINGSLDSEYN
;
A
#
# COMPACT_ATOMS: atom_id res chain seq x y z
N ILE A 1 -2.09 1.41 -19.02
CA ILE A 1 -0.99 2.41 -19.06
C ILE A 1 0.14 1.89 -18.21
N VAL A 2 1.35 1.84 -18.77
CA VAL A 2 2.59 1.45 -18.05
C VAL A 2 3.39 2.71 -17.79
N LEU A 3 3.79 2.92 -16.54
CA LEU A 3 4.67 4.00 -16.15
C LEU A 3 5.89 3.40 -15.44
N ALA A 4 7.09 3.81 -15.86
CA ALA A 4 8.34 3.47 -15.19
C ALA A 4 9.06 4.74 -14.77
N ALA A 5 9.59 4.75 -13.55
CA ALA A 5 10.38 5.85 -13.03
C ALA A 5 11.68 5.33 -12.42
N TYR A 6 12.76 6.07 -12.65
CA TYR A 6 14.08 5.78 -12.11
C TYR A 6 14.58 6.97 -11.30
N ARG A 7 15.17 6.69 -10.16
CA ARG A 7 15.80 7.70 -9.31
C ARG A 7 17.23 7.28 -8.97
N TYR A 8 18.13 8.23 -9.10
CA TYR A 8 19.52 8.12 -8.64
C TYR A 8 19.85 9.29 -7.70
N SER A 9 20.60 9.02 -6.63
CA SER A 9 21.04 10.05 -5.70
C SER A 9 22.54 9.93 -5.39
N THR A 10 23.20 11.05 -5.11
CA THR A 10 24.59 11.07 -4.64
C THR A 10 24.67 10.67 -3.16
N LYS A 11 25.86 10.26 -2.70
CA LYS A 11 26.09 9.83 -1.31
C LYS A 11 25.75 10.88 -0.26
N GLY A 12 25.84 12.17 -0.60
CA GLY A 12 25.51 13.30 0.29
C GLY A 12 24.08 13.81 0.18
N TYR A 13 23.25 13.20 -0.66
CA TYR A 13 21.87 13.65 -0.86
C TYR A 13 20.96 13.19 0.28
N TYR A 14 20.23 14.15 0.85
CA TYR A 14 19.11 13.93 1.75
C TYR A 14 17.84 14.48 1.11
N ASN A 15 16.72 13.78 1.21
CA ASN A 15 15.44 14.41 0.94
C ASN A 15 15.07 15.33 2.13
N LEU A 16 14.07 16.18 1.95
CA LEU A 16 13.72 17.18 2.97
C LEU A 16 13.41 16.54 4.34
N ASN A 17 12.67 15.44 4.36
CA ASN A 17 12.32 14.75 5.60
C ASN A 17 13.56 14.13 6.26
N ASP A 18 14.42 13.46 5.48
CA ASP A 18 15.65 12.86 5.98
C ASP A 18 16.62 13.92 6.52
N ALA A 19 16.66 15.08 5.88
CA ALA A 19 17.48 16.23 6.32
C ALA A 19 16.97 16.79 7.65
N LEU A 20 15.65 16.95 7.80
CA LEU A 20 15.04 17.39 9.06
C LEU A 20 15.29 16.40 10.20
N TYR A 21 15.15 15.10 9.94
CA TYR A 21 15.47 14.06 10.93
C TYR A 21 16.96 14.03 11.29
N ALA A 22 17.86 14.20 10.33
CA ALA A 22 19.30 14.25 10.60
C ALA A 22 19.67 15.43 11.50
N VAL A 23 19.09 16.62 11.26
CA VAL A 23 19.28 17.81 12.10
C VAL A 23 18.71 17.64 13.50
N ASP A 24 17.51 17.01 13.60
CA ASP A 24 16.90 16.75 14.90
C ASP A 24 17.71 15.75 15.75
N GLN A 25 18.24 14.69 15.11
CA GLN A 25 19.12 13.73 15.79
C GLN A 25 20.41 14.36 16.29
N GLU A 26 21.03 15.25 15.50
CA GLU A 26 22.23 15.97 15.89
C GLU A 26 21.97 16.87 17.10
N LYS A 27 20.84 17.59 17.10
CA LYS A 27 20.46 18.49 18.20
C LYS A 27 20.07 17.78 19.48
N ASN A 28 19.40 16.64 19.39
CA ASN A 28 18.81 15.95 20.54
C ASN A 28 19.62 14.74 21.04
N SER A 29 20.81 14.50 20.48
CA SER A 29 21.72 13.38 20.84
C SER A 29 21.02 11.99 20.90
N ARG A 30 19.96 11.80 20.14
CA ARG A 30 19.22 10.53 20.04
C ARG A 30 19.84 9.64 18.98
N SER A 31 20.78 8.79 19.39
CA SER A 31 21.69 8.06 18.49
C SER A 31 21.19 6.74 17.91
N ASN A 32 19.90 6.41 17.91
CA ASN A 32 19.47 5.05 17.57
C ASN A 32 18.66 4.87 16.28
N TYR A 33 18.51 5.89 15.43
CA TYR A 33 17.85 5.72 14.14
C TYR A 33 18.85 5.86 13.01
N THR A 34 19.21 4.76 12.38
CA THR A 34 20.00 4.78 11.15
C THR A 34 19.12 5.19 9.98
N LEU A 35 19.23 6.44 9.53
CA LEU A 35 18.57 6.91 8.31
C LEU A 35 19.17 6.18 7.10
N TRP A 36 18.36 5.41 6.43
CA TRP A 36 18.76 4.70 5.21
C TRP A 36 18.65 5.64 4.00
N ARG A 37 19.79 6.07 3.50
CA ARG A 37 19.85 6.97 2.35
C ARG A 37 19.73 6.19 1.06
N GLN A 38 18.66 6.44 0.31
CA GLN A 38 18.42 5.78 -0.96
C GLN A 38 19.48 6.17 -1.99
N LYS A 39 20.15 5.17 -2.56
CA LYS A 39 21.16 5.33 -3.59
C LYS A 39 20.51 5.39 -4.97
N ASN A 40 19.75 4.37 -5.30
CA ASN A 40 19.02 4.27 -6.55
C ASN A 40 17.67 3.60 -6.29
N GLY A 41 16.76 3.77 -7.21
CA GLY A 41 15.46 3.11 -7.16
C GLY A 41 14.82 3.08 -8.51
N ILE A 42 14.26 1.95 -8.84
CA ILE A 42 13.45 1.73 -10.03
C ILE A 42 12.05 1.39 -9.56
N THR A 43 11.07 2.08 -10.09
CA THR A 43 9.65 1.77 -9.87
C THR A 43 8.99 1.59 -11.22
N PHE A 44 8.24 0.53 -11.38
CA PHE A 44 7.34 0.35 -12.51
C PHE A 44 5.91 0.15 -12.00
N THR A 45 4.96 0.62 -12.80
CA THR A 45 3.53 0.51 -12.48
C THR A 45 2.76 0.22 -13.75
N VAL A 46 1.89 -0.79 -13.69
CA VAL A 46 0.94 -1.12 -14.73
C VAL A 46 -0.44 -1.00 -14.12
N ASN A 47 -1.31 -0.22 -14.75
CA ASN A 47 -2.72 -0.13 -14.40
C ASN A 47 -3.54 -0.34 -15.67
N GLN A 48 -4.40 -1.34 -15.66
CA GLN A 48 -5.17 -1.74 -16.80
C GLN A 48 -6.62 -2.08 -16.43
N ASN A 49 -7.57 -1.39 -17.04
CA ASN A 49 -8.96 -1.80 -17.04
C ASN A 49 -9.18 -2.84 -18.11
N LEU A 50 -9.86 -3.91 -17.77
CA LEU A 50 -10.20 -5.01 -18.66
C LEU A 50 -11.54 -4.71 -19.35
N PRO A 51 -11.73 -5.14 -20.61
CA PRO A 51 -12.99 -4.97 -21.33
C PRO A 51 -14.12 -5.80 -20.69
N ASP A 52 -15.35 -5.56 -21.14
CA ASP A 52 -16.54 -6.37 -20.85
C ASP A 52 -16.86 -6.53 -19.35
N GLY A 53 -16.52 -5.55 -18.53
CA GLY A 53 -16.81 -5.59 -17.10
C GLY A 53 -15.93 -6.55 -16.29
N TRP A 54 -14.84 -7.03 -16.85
CA TRP A 54 -13.87 -7.88 -16.15
C TRP A 54 -13.05 -7.14 -15.08
N GLY A 55 -13.41 -5.88 -14.79
CA GLY A 55 -12.76 -5.09 -13.76
C GLY A 55 -11.41 -4.53 -14.18
N GLY A 56 -10.49 -4.42 -13.24
CA GLY A 56 -9.17 -3.87 -13.49
C GLY A 56 -8.10 -4.48 -12.61
N PHE A 57 -6.87 -4.45 -13.08
CA PHE A 57 -5.73 -4.84 -12.27
C PHE A 57 -4.68 -3.73 -12.19
N TYR A 58 -3.97 -3.77 -11.10
CA TYR A 58 -2.84 -2.92 -10.79
C TYR A 58 -1.65 -3.80 -10.43
N LEU A 59 -0.52 -3.57 -11.06
CA LEU A 59 0.75 -4.22 -10.77
C LEU A 59 1.80 -3.14 -10.55
N SER A 60 2.53 -3.22 -9.45
CA SER A 60 3.64 -2.33 -9.16
C SER A 60 4.83 -3.12 -8.64
N GLY A 61 6.02 -2.71 -9.05
CA GLY A 61 7.27 -3.21 -8.52
C GLY A 61 8.21 -2.07 -8.24
N ARG A 62 8.93 -2.18 -7.12
CA ARG A 62 9.95 -1.23 -6.70
C ARG A 62 11.19 -1.98 -6.26
N ILE A 63 12.33 -1.53 -6.74
CA ILE A 63 13.65 -2.01 -6.33
C ILE A 63 14.43 -0.80 -5.86
N SER A 64 15.02 -0.86 -4.65
CA SER A 64 15.73 0.26 -4.04
C SER A 64 17.03 -0.21 -3.39
N ASP A 65 18.11 0.48 -3.68
CA ASP A 65 19.39 0.31 -3.00
C ASP A 65 19.69 1.52 -2.11
N TYR A 66 20.51 1.32 -1.10
CA TYR A 66 20.85 2.34 -0.11
C TYR A 66 22.37 2.52 -0.01
N TRP A 67 22.83 3.74 0.30
CA TRP A 67 24.25 4.04 0.46
C TRP A 67 24.87 3.47 1.72
N ASN A 68 24.11 3.45 2.80
CA ASN A 68 24.56 3.07 4.14
C ASN A 68 23.97 1.75 4.62
N ARG A 69 23.51 0.91 3.71
CA ARG A 69 22.96 -0.41 3.98
C ARG A 69 23.31 -1.35 2.83
N SER A 70 23.83 -2.51 3.15
CA SER A 70 24.05 -3.57 2.18
C SER A 70 22.73 -4.28 1.84
N GLY A 71 22.61 -4.69 0.59
CA GLY A 71 21.45 -5.41 0.08
C GLY A 71 20.39 -4.48 -0.56
N THR A 72 19.57 -5.10 -1.38
CA THR A 72 18.54 -4.44 -2.20
C THR A 72 17.17 -4.73 -1.60
N GLU A 73 16.40 -3.70 -1.35
CA GLU A 73 14.98 -3.80 -1.00
C GLU A 73 14.16 -4.00 -2.27
N LYS A 74 13.26 -4.97 -2.24
CA LYS A 74 12.34 -5.27 -3.34
C LYS A 74 10.93 -5.32 -2.83
N GLN A 75 10.05 -4.60 -3.50
CA GLN A 75 8.61 -4.56 -3.19
C GLN A 75 7.84 -4.88 -4.46
N TYR A 76 6.88 -5.79 -4.34
CA TYR A 76 5.94 -6.13 -5.39
C TYR A 76 4.52 -6.01 -4.85
N GLN A 77 3.65 -5.44 -5.65
CA GLN A 77 2.24 -5.30 -5.32
C GLN A 77 1.40 -5.66 -6.54
N PHE A 78 0.40 -6.49 -6.32
CA PHE A 78 -0.64 -6.80 -7.27
C PHE A 78 -1.99 -6.50 -6.62
N SER A 79 -2.90 -5.90 -7.36
CA SER A 79 -4.28 -5.70 -6.93
C SER A 79 -5.22 -5.94 -8.11
N TYR A 80 -6.34 -6.54 -7.81
CA TYR A 80 -7.42 -6.73 -8.78
C TYR A 80 -8.72 -6.24 -8.15
N ASN A 81 -9.52 -5.54 -8.93
CA ASN A 81 -10.81 -5.02 -8.52
C ASN A 81 -11.86 -5.33 -9.58
N ASN A 82 -13.05 -5.69 -9.12
CA ASN A 82 -14.18 -5.93 -9.97
C ASN A 82 -15.49 -5.63 -9.23
N SER A 83 -16.57 -5.54 -9.99
CA SER A 83 -17.93 -5.42 -9.47
C SER A 83 -18.85 -6.37 -10.19
N PHE A 84 -19.72 -7.03 -9.44
CA PHE A 84 -20.79 -7.87 -9.98
C PHE A 84 -22.13 -7.35 -9.45
N GLY A 85 -22.91 -6.75 -10.33
CA GLY A 85 -24.10 -6.03 -9.94
C GLY A 85 -23.78 -4.89 -8.98
N ARG A 86 -24.27 -4.98 -7.75
CA ARG A 86 -24.01 -3.99 -6.68
C ARG A 86 -22.82 -4.34 -5.78
N LEU A 87 -22.35 -5.57 -5.85
CA LEU A 87 -21.20 -6.01 -5.07
C LEU A 87 -19.91 -5.54 -5.72
N SER A 88 -19.15 -4.72 -5.03
CA SER A 88 -17.77 -4.38 -5.40
C SER A 88 -16.80 -5.16 -4.53
N TRP A 89 -15.74 -5.66 -5.12
CA TRP A 89 -14.72 -6.39 -4.39
C TRP A 89 -13.32 -6.11 -4.93
N SER A 90 -12.34 -6.24 -4.07
CA SER A 90 -10.94 -6.15 -4.46
C SER A 90 -10.09 -7.15 -3.69
N ALA A 91 -9.09 -7.67 -4.36
CA ALA A 91 -8.06 -8.51 -3.78
C ALA A 91 -6.70 -7.87 -4.04
N SER A 92 -5.85 -7.82 -3.04
CA SER A 92 -4.48 -7.32 -3.18
C SER A 92 -3.49 -8.25 -2.51
N ALA A 93 -2.32 -8.37 -3.12
CA ALA A 93 -1.18 -9.10 -2.60
C ALA A 93 0.05 -8.21 -2.69
N GLN A 94 0.79 -8.11 -1.59
CA GLN A 94 2.03 -7.35 -1.50
C GLN A 94 3.11 -8.24 -0.91
N ARG A 95 4.31 -8.14 -1.46
CA ARG A 95 5.50 -8.79 -0.95
C ARG A 95 6.64 -7.81 -0.85
N VAL A 96 7.27 -7.75 0.31
CA VAL A 96 8.43 -6.91 0.57
C VAL A 96 9.59 -7.78 0.99
N TYR A 97 10.73 -7.61 0.34
CA TYR A 97 12.00 -8.17 0.74
C TYR A 97 12.85 -7.05 1.29
N THR A 98 13.12 -7.10 2.58
CA THR A 98 13.96 -6.13 3.27
C THR A 98 15.29 -6.81 3.63
N PRO A 99 16.45 -6.30 3.19
CA PRO A 99 17.73 -6.80 3.63
C PRO A 99 17.86 -6.65 5.15
N ASP A 100 18.35 -7.67 5.81
CA ASP A 100 18.62 -7.68 7.23
C ASP A 100 20.04 -8.21 7.50
N SER A 101 20.60 -7.97 8.68
CA SER A 101 21.92 -8.45 9.08
C SER A 101 22.06 -9.97 9.05
N SER A 102 20.95 -10.70 9.15
CA SER A 102 20.85 -12.17 9.08
C SER A 102 20.43 -12.72 7.72
N GLY A 103 20.29 -11.84 6.68
CA GLY A 103 19.86 -12.23 5.35
C GLY A 103 18.78 -11.32 4.77
N HIS A 104 17.70 -11.90 4.27
CA HIS A 104 16.55 -11.15 3.74
C HIS A 104 15.30 -11.50 4.54
N ARG A 105 14.69 -10.49 5.13
CA ARG A 105 13.36 -10.62 5.72
C ARG A 105 12.30 -10.47 4.62
N ARG A 106 11.40 -11.44 4.54
CA ARG A 106 10.24 -11.41 3.65
C ARG A 106 8.99 -11.08 4.47
N ASP A 107 8.20 -10.17 3.96
CA ASP A 107 6.89 -9.83 4.51
C ASP A 107 5.84 -9.91 3.40
N ASP A 108 4.86 -10.80 3.58
CA ASP A 108 3.77 -11.05 2.64
C ASP A 108 2.47 -10.55 3.25
N ARG A 109 1.74 -9.73 2.52
CA ARG A 109 0.42 -9.25 2.92
C ARG A 109 -0.60 -9.54 1.82
N ILE A 110 -1.72 -10.13 2.20
CA ILE A 110 -2.88 -10.34 1.34
C ILE A 110 -4.07 -9.63 1.99
N SER A 111 -4.84 -8.89 1.20
CA SER A 111 -6.06 -8.22 1.66
C SER A 111 -7.20 -8.49 0.69
N LEU A 112 -8.37 -8.75 1.26
CA LEU A 112 -9.63 -8.93 0.55
C LEU A 112 -10.62 -7.90 1.07
N ASN A 113 -11.23 -7.14 0.17
CA ASN A 113 -12.22 -6.12 0.50
C ASN A 113 -13.50 -6.39 -0.28
N PHE A 114 -14.62 -6.23 0.38
CA PHE A 114 -15.95 -6.31 -0.19
C PHE A 114 -16.74 -5.08 0.22
N SER A 115 -17.58 -4.58 -0.69
CA SER A 115 -18.46 -3.44 -0.45
C SER A 115 -19.80 -3.69 -1.14
N TYR A 116 -20.87 -3.53 -0.39
CA TYR A 116 -22.22 -3.74 -0.90
C TYR A 116 -23.14 -2.59 -0.44
N PRO A 117 -23.69 -1.78 -1.37
CA PRO A 117 -24.63 -0.73 -1.04
C PRO A 117 -26.02 -1.32 -0.72
N LEU A 118 -26.53 -0.96 0.45
CA LEU A 118 -27.87 -1.28 0.92
C LEU A 118 -28.79 -0.06 0.70
N TRP A 119 -29.98 -0.29 0.23
CA TRP A 119 -31.00 0.73 -0.04
C TRP A 119 -32.21 0.42 0.84
N PHE A 120 -32.62 1.40 1.63
CA PHE A 120 -33.73 1.25 2.57
C PHE A 120 -34.97 2.09 2.16
N GLY A 121 -35.06 2.52 0.89
CA GLY A 121 -36.09 3.45 0.38
C GLY A 121 -35.76 4.91 0.72
N ASP A 122 -36.54 5.83 0.16
CA ASP A 122 -36.54 7.29 0.44
C ASP A 122 -35.19 7.90 0.83
N ASN A 123 -34.23 7.91 -0.09
CA ASN A 123 -32.89 8.51 0.09
C ASN A 123 -32.03 7.95 1.23
N ARG A 124 -32.40 6.82 1.82
CA ARG A 124 -31.61 6.15 2.88
C ARG A 124 -30.69 5.10 2.27
N THR A 125 -29.42 5.32 2.37
CA THR A 125 -28.41 4.39 1.88
C THR A 125 -27.44 4.03 2.98
N ALA A 126 -27.08 2.77 3.06
CA ALA A 126 -25.95 2.29 3.86
C ALA A 126 -25.00 1.48 3.00
N ASN A 127 -23.75 1.47 3.34
CA ASN A 127 -22.75 0.64 2.70
C ASN A 127 -22.20 -0.39 3.70
N LEU A 128 -22.41 -1.66 3.37
CA LEU A 128 -21.81 -2.77 4.10
C LEU A 128 -20.41 -3.01 3.54
N THR A 129 -19.42 -2.98 4.39
CA THR A 129 -18.02 -3.21 4.02
C THR A 129 -17.44 -4.37 4.82
N SER A 130 -16.60 -5.17 4.18
CA SER A 130 -15.81 -6.20 4.85
C SER A 130 -14.38 -6.09 4.36
N ASN A 131 -13.44 -6.09 5.30
CA ASN A 131 -12.01 -6.12 5.02
C ASN A 131 -11.38 -7.27 5.79
N THR A 132 -10.64 -8.13 5.11
CA THR A 132 -9.89 -9.23 5.72
C THR A 132 -8.46 -9.20 5.25
N SER A 133 -7.52 -9.33 6.16
CA SER A 133 -6.09 -9.31 5.87
C SER A 133 -5.35 -10.50 6.47
N PHE A 134 -4.32 -10.93 5.76
CA PHE A 134 -3.40 -11.99 6.15
C PHE A 134 -1.97 -11.49 6.03
N ASN A 135 -1.14 -11.78 7.02
CA ASN A 135 0.28 -11.45 7.03
C ASN A 135 1.09 -12.75 7.12
N ASN A 136 2.02 -12.96 6.19
CA ASN A 136 2.89 -14.14 6.16
C ASN A 136 2.11 -15.46 6.28
N SER A 137 1.02 -15.58 5.49
CA SER A 137 0.09 -16.72 5.48
C SER A 137 -0.66 -16.95 6.81
N ARG A 138 -0.65 -16.01 7.73
CA ARG A 138 -1.43 -16.05 8.97
C ARG A 138 -2.55 -15.02 8.92
N PHE A 139 -3.71 -15.40 9.45
CA PHE A 139 -4.79 -14.44 9.65
C PHE A 139 -4.29 -13.26 10.51
N ALA A 140 -4.50 -12.05 10.04
CA ALA A 140 -4.10 -10.83 10.74
C ALA A 140 -5.31 -10.10 11.32
N SER A 141 -6.31 -9.83 10.51
CA SER A 141 -7.53 -9.13 10.95
C SER A 141 -8.69 -9.36 10.00
N SER A 142 -9.90 -9.27 10.54
CA SER A 142 -11.13 -9.12 9.76
C SER A 142 -11.98 -8.04 10.41
N GLN A 143 -12.53 -7.17 9.59
CA GLN A 143 -13.39 -6.08 10.03
C GLN A 143 -14.61 -6.04 9.13
N ILE A 144 -15.79 -5.92 9.76
CA ILE A 144 -17.05 -5.67 9.07
C ILE A 144 -17.59 -4.34 9.57
N GLY A 145 -17.99 -3.48 8.66
CA GLY A 145 -18.54 -2.17 8.97
C GLY A 145 -19.81 -1.88 8.18
N ILE A 146 -20.68 -1.10 8.76
CA ILE A 146 -21.85 -0.52 8.11
C ILE A 146 -21.77 0.99 8.31
N ASN A 147 -21.80 1.73 7.22
CA ASN A 147 -21.84 3.20 7.22
C ASN A 147 -22.98 3.66 6.31
N GLY A 148 -23.78 4.55 6.79
CA GLY A 148 -24.91 5.08 6.04
C GLY A 148 -25.27 6.49 6.49
N SER A 149 -26.00 7.22 5.65
CA SER A 149 -26.66 8.44 6.01
C SER A 149 -28.11 8.15 6.31
N LEU A 150 -28.55 8.52 7.49
CA LEU A 150 -29.95 8.64 7.85
C LEU A 150 -30.32 10.09 7.59
N ASP A 151 -31.07 10.36 6.54
CA ASP A 151 -31.62 11.68 6.33
C ASP A 151 -32.73 11.88 7.38
N SER A 152 -32.44 12.66 8.38
CA SER A 152 -33.45 13.11 9.34
C SER A 152 -34.03 14.41 8.80
N GLU A 153 -35.09 14.33 8.02
CA GLU A 153 -35.99 15.49 7.88
C GLU A 153 -36.56 15.81 9.26
N TYR A 154 -35.89 16.70 9.96
CA TYR A 154 -36.53 17.48 11.03
C TYR A 154 -37.26 18.65 10.36
N ASN A 155 -38.56 18.47 10.16
CA ASN A 155 -39.50 19.59 10.10
C ASN A 155 -39.75 20.14 11.50
#